data_7fbc97d74d07214a3654454b98fcb6c5
#
_entry.id   7fbc97d74d07214a3654454b98fcb6c5
#
_cell.length_a   1.000
_cell.length_b   1.000
_cell.length_c   1.000
_cell.angle_alpha   90.00
_cell.angle_beta   90.00
_cell.angle_gamma   90.00
#
_symmetry.space_group_name_H-M   'P 1'
#
loop_
_entity.id
_entity.type
_entity.pdbx_description
1 polymer ?
#
loop_
_entity_poly.entity_id
_entity_poly.type
_entity_poly.pdbx_seq_one_letter_code
_entity_poly.pdbx_strand_id
1 'polypeptide(L)'
;MKLPPPSYARRGGEIIASQLRAVGIETEISNLEWAQWLEEVFRGKDYGLTIVSHTEPMDIGIYARPEYYYQYDSSEFQAVIEALNVESNTQKRSNLLKKAQRIISEDYVNGYLFELAFPTVANAKITGLWENAPTQATDLTDVKWTD
;
A
#
# COMPACT_ATOMS: atom_id res chain seq x y z
N MET A 1 -17.13 5.09 -3.85
CA MET A 1 -15.94 4.30 -3.40
C MET A 1 -16.01 2.93 -4.04
N LYS A 2 -14.97 2.53 -4.80
CA LYS A 2 -14.91 1.21 -5.46
C LYS A 2 -13.96 0.29 -4.68
N LEU A 3 -14.48 -0.84 -4.19
CA LEU A 3 -13.76 -1.71 -3.25
C LEU A 3 -13.50 -3.10 -3.85
N PRO A 4 -12.26 -3.61 -3.77
CA PRO A 4 -11.92 -4.97 -4.16
C PRO A 4 -12.47 -6.02 -3.18
N PRO A 5 -12.40 -7.34 -3.50
CA PRO A 5 -13.00 -8.39 -2.69
C PRO A 5 -12.48 -8.57 -1.26
N PRO A 6 -11.20 -8.25 -0.91
CA PRO A 6 -10.68 -8.52 0.42
C PRO A 6 -11.50 -7.89 1.55
N SER A 7 -11.65 -8.63 2.64
CA SER A 7 -12.48 -8.21 3.77
C SER A 7 -12.01 -6.92 4.42
N TYR A 8 -10.69 -6.68 4.45
CA TYR A 8 -10.14 -5.43 4.98
C TYR A 8 -10.61 -4.21 4.19
N ALA A 9 -10.74 -4.33 2.86
CA ALA A 9 -11.19 -3.24 2.00
C ALA A 9 -12.69 -3.00 2.17
N ARG A 10 -13.52 -4.05 2.10
CA ARG A 10 -14.98 -3.93 2.21
C ARG A 10 -15.41 -3.43 3.60
N ARG A 11 -14.89 -4.01 4.69
CA ARG A 11 -15.18 -3.54 6.05
C ARG A 11 -14.60 -2.15 6.34
N GLY A 12 -13.36 -1.90 5.89
CA GLY A 12 -12.76 -0.58 6.01
C GLY A 12 -13.55 0.50 5.28
N GLY A 13 -14.05 0.17 4.09
CA GLY A 13 -14.89 1.07 3.30
C GLY A 13 -16.19 1.47 3.99
N GLU A 14 -16.87 0.52 4.65
CA GLU A 14 -18.08 0.80 5.44
C GLU A 14 -17.78 1.77 6.61
N ILE A 15 -16.67 1.54 7.31
CA ILE A 15 -16.24 2.40 8.42
C ILE A 15 -15.91 3.82 7.91
N ILE A 16 -15.12 3.91 6.83
CA ILE A 16 -14.73 5.20 6.25
C ILE A 16 -15.95 5.95 5.71
N ALA A 17 -16.87 5.27 5.02
CA ALA A 17 -18.10 5.89 4.55
C ALA A 17 -18.94 6.45 5.70
N SER A 18 -19.00 5.73 6.83
CA SER A 18 -19.68 6.21 8.04
C SER A 18 -19.01 7.45 8.63
N GLN A 19 -17.67 7.47 8.68
CA GLN A 19 -16.89 8.60 9.18
C GLN A 19 -17.02 9.83 8.25
N LEU A 20 -16.99 9.62 6.93
CA LEU A 20 -17.21 10.68 5.94
C LEU A 20 -18.58 11.30 6.07
N ARG A 21 -19.63 10.47 6.26
CA ARG A 21 -21.00 10.95 6.49
C ARG A 21 -21.10 11.83 7.75
N ALA A 22 -20.36 11.49 8.81
CA ALA A 22 -20.35 12.28 10.02
C ALA A 22 -19.81 13.72 9.84
N VAL A 23 -19.06 13.95 8.75
CA VAL A 23 -18.55 15.27 8.36
C VAL A 23 -19.25 15.84 7.12
N GLY A 24 -20.40 15.25 6.72
CA GLY A 24 -21.25 15.74 5.65
C GLY A 24 -20.86 15.27 4.25
N ILE A 25 -20.01 14.24 4.13
CA ILE A 25 -19.60 13.68 2.82
C ILE A 25 -20.33 12.34 2.61
N GLU A 26 -21.30 12.32 1.71
CA GLU A 26 -21.98 11.09 1.31
C GLU A 26 -21.11 10.25 0.39
N THR A 27 -21.05 8.96 0.65
CA THR A 27 -20.21 8.01 -0.10
C THR A 27 -21.04 6.82 -0.57
N GLU A 28 -21.11 6.62 -1.88
CA GLU A 28 -21.65 5.42 -2.48
C GLU A 28 -20.56 4.34 -2.56
N ILE A 29 -20.87 3.11 -2.10
CA ILE A 29 -19.95 1.97 -2.12
C ILE A 29 -20.35 1.01 -3.24
N SER A 30 -19.39 0.70 -4.12
CA SER A 30 -19.48 -0.33 -5.15
C SER A 30 -18.48 -1.43 -4.83
N ASN A 31 -18.96 -2.61 -4.49
CA ASN A 31 -18.11 -3.80 -4.29
C ASN A 31 -17.85 -4.46 -5.64
N LEU A 32 -16.58 -4.53 -6.02
CA LEU A 32 -16.13 -5.09 -7.29
C LEU A 32 -15.43 -6.43 -7.09
N GLU A 33 -15.45 -7.28 -8.10
CA GLU A 33 -14.56 -8.42 -8.18
C GLU A 33 -13.17 -7.99 -8.72
N TRP A 34 -12.12 -8.78 -8.49
CA TRP A 34 -10.75 -8.37 -8.87
C TRP A 34 -10.60 -7.98 -10.33
N ALA A 35 -11.23 -8.71 -11.24
CA ALA A 35 -11.16 -8.40 -12.68
C ALA A 35 -11.79 -7.03 -12.99
N GLN A 36 -12.92 -6.71 -12.37
CA GLN A 36 -13.59 -5.41 -12.51
C GLN A 36 -12.77 -4.29 -11.87
N TRP A 37 -12.23 -4.54 -10.66
CA TRP A 37 -11.38 -3.56 -9.98
C TRP A 37 -10.13 -3.22 -10.81
N LEU A 38 -9.47 -4.24 -11.38
CA LEU A 38 -8.31 -4.03 -12.25
C LEU A 38 -8.67 -3.24 -13.51
N GLU A 39 -9.84 -3.48 -14.08
CA GLU A 39 -10.29 -2.76 -15.28
C GLU A 39 -10.72 -1.33 -14.96
N GLU A 40 -11.61 -1.15 -13.98
CA GLU A 40 -12.21 0.14 -13.71
C GLU A 40 -11.29 1.06 -12.88
N VAL A 41 -10.67 0.52 -11.82
CA VAL A 41 -9.88 1.32 -10.88
C VAL A 41 -8.42 1.42 -11.35
N PHE A 42 -7.76 0.28 -11.55
CA PHE A 42 -6.32 0.27 -11.84
C PHE A 42 -6.00 0.80 -13.24
N ARG A 43 -6.69 0.29 -14.27
CA ARG A 43 -6.46 0.72 -15.66
C ARG A 43 -7.28 1.94 -16.03
N GLY A 44 -8.58 1.91 -15.73
CA GLY A 44 -9.52 2.96 -16.10
C GLY A 44 -9.43 4.22 -15.25
N LYS A 45 -8.85 4.12 -14.02
CA LYS A 45 -8.74 5.24 -13.07
C LYS A 45 -10.09 5.89 -12.74
N ASP A 46 -11.17 5.13 -12.94
CA ASP A 46 -12.56 5.58 -12.72
C ASP A 46 -12.99 5.29 -11.28
N TYR A 47 -12.52 6.10 -10.36
CA TYR A 47 -12.90 6.02 -8.94
C TYR A 47 -12.65 7.34 -8.21
N GLY A 48 -13.47 7.64 -7.21
CA GLY A 48 -13.16 8.73 -6.27
C GLY A 48 -12.32 8.23 -5.08
N LEU A 49 -12.66 7.05 -4.54
CA LEU A 49 -11.92 6.42 -3.45
C LEU A 49 -11.86 4.90 -3.68
N THR A 50 -10.77 4.29 -3.25
CA THR A 50 -10.60 2.85 -3.17
C THR A 50 -9.74 2.48 -1.97
N ILE A 51 -9.81 1.23 -1.51
CA ILE A 51 -8.95 0.71 -0.44
C ILE A 51 -8.29 -0.55 -0.96
N VAL A 52 -6.96 -0.55 -0.97
CA VAL A 52 -6.17 -1.71 -1.38
C VAL A 52 -4.88 -1.77 -0.58
N SER A 53 -4.42 -2.98 -0.26
CA SER A 53 -3.13 -3.20 0.38
C SER A 53 -2.04 -3.25 -0.68
N HIS A 54 -0.99 -2.45 -0.49
CA HIS A 54 0.27 -2.56 -1.21
C HIS A 54 1.27 -3.32 -0.35
N THR A 55 2.01 -4.22 -0.96
CA THR A 55 2.90 -5.17 -0.26
C THR A 55 4.31 -5.21 -0.84
N GLU A 56 4.56 -4.46 -1.89
CA GLU A 56 5.86 -4.39 -2.54
C GLU A 56 6.83 -3.55 -1.70
N PRO A 57 7.96 -4.12 -1.27
CA PRO A 57 8.97 -3.36 -0.55
C PRO A 57 9.62 -2.33 -1.49
N MET A 58 10.00 -1.19 -0.96
CA MET A 58 10.68 -0.11 -1.70
C MET A 58 9.87 0.50 -2.85
N ASP A 59 8.55 0.43 -2.81
CA ASP A 59 7.66 0.88 -3.88
C ASP A 59 7.39 2.39 -3.90
N ILE A 60 8.01 3.18 -3.01
CA ILE A 60 7.81 4.64 -2.96
C ILE A 60 7.98 5.33 -4.33
N GLY A 61 8.75 4.75 -5.23
CA GLY A 61 8.94 5.25 -6.60
C GLY A 61 7.68 5.23 -7.48
N ILE A 62 6.63 4.47 -7.09
CA ILE A 62 5.38 4.44 -7.87
C ILE A 62 4.66 5.80 -7.86
N TYR A 63 4.82 6.59 -6.81
CA TYR A 63 4.26 7.93 -6.71
C TYR A 63 4.92 8.94 -7.68
N ALA A 64 6.08 8.62 -8.25
CA ALA A 64 6.73 9.43 -9.29
C ALA A 64 6.23 9.13 -10.71
N ARG A 65 5.23 8.26 -10.84
CA ARG A 65 4.66 7.85 -12.13
C ARG A 65 3.27 8.47 -12.31
N PRO A 66 3.13 9.57 -13.07
CA PRO A 66 1.83 10.23 -13.28
C PRO A 66 0.77 9.31 -13.91
N GLU A 67 1.24 8.33 -14.70
CA GLU A 67 0.37 7.33 -15.34
C GLU A 67 -0.14 6.24 -14.37
N TYR A 68 0.43 6.13 -13.16
CA TYR A 68 -0.03 5.15 -12.17
C TYR A 68 -1.46 5.46 -11.71
N TYR A 69 -2.18 4.48 -11.25
CA TYR A 69 -3.61 4.65 -10.93
C TYR A 69 -3.90 5.63 -9.79
N TYR A 70 -2.91 6.01 -8.99
CA TYR A 70 -3.05 7.10 -8.01
C TYR A 70 -3.32 8.47 -8.65
N GLN A 71 -2.99 8.65 -9.93
CA GLN A 71 -3.17 9.91 -10.66
C GLN A 71 -2.47 11.09 -9.97
N TYR A 72 -1.35 10.81 -9.32
CA TYR A 72 -0.54 11.82 -8.64
C TYR A 72 0.59 12.30 -9.55
N ASP A 73 0.63 13.60 -9.81
CA ASP A 73 1.63 14.23 -10.66
C ASP A 73 2.28 15.41 -9.91
N SER A 74 3.45 15.17 -9.33
CA SER A 74 4.22 16.16 -8.59
C SER A 74 5.66 16.22 -9.09
N SER A 75 6.00 17.33 -9.75
CA SER A 75 7.37 17.55 -10.22
C SER A 75 8.39 17.61 -9.07
N GLU A 76 7.99 18.11 -7.91
CA GLU A 76 8.86 18.10 -6.72
C GLU A 76 9.14 16.67 -6.26
N PHE A 77 8.11 15.83 -6.19
CA PHE A 77 8.27 14.43 -5.81
C PHE A 77 9.13 13.67 -6.82
N GLN A 78 8.87 13.84 -8.11
CA GLN A 78 9.65 13.23 -9.19
C GLN A 78 11.14 13.58 -9.08
N ALA A 79 11.48 14.86 -8.86
CA ALA A 79 12.86 15.30 -8.69
C ALA A 79 13.53 14.67 -7.46
N VAL A 80 12.81 14.44 -6.36
CA VAL A 80 13.33 13.75 -5.17
C VAL A 80 13.63 12.28 -5.48
N ILE A 81 12.77 11.59 -6.23
CA ILE A 81 13.00 10.19 -6.63
C ILE A 81 14.17 10.08 -7.63
N GLU A 82 14.28 10.99 -8.59
CA GLU A 82 15.44 11.04 -9.49
C GLU A 82 16.75 11.20 -8.71
N ALA A 83 16.80 12.13 -7.76
CA ALA A 83 17.97 12.32 -6.90
C ALA A 83 18.26 11.06 -6.05
N LEU A 84 17.22 10.39 -5.52
CA LEU A 84 17.35 9.15 -4.74
C LEU A 84 17.96 8.01 -5.57
N ASN A 85 17.60 7.90 -6.84
CA ASN A 85 18.04 6.82 -7.72
C ASN A 85 19.55 6.88 -8.03
N VAL A 86 20.15 8.05 -7.98
CA VAL A 86 21.58 8.25 -8.27
C VAL A 86 22.44 8.48 -7.03
N GLU A 87 21.86 8.68 -5.86
CA GLU A 87 22.58 8.93 -4.63
C GLU A 87 23.07 7.63 -4.00
N SER A 88 24.39 7.52 -3.75
CA SER A 88 25.03 6.35 -3.13
C SER A 88 25.31 6.50 -1.63
N ASN A 89 25.33 7.73 -1.12
CA ASN A 89 25.58 7.98 0.29
C ASN A 89 24.34 7.63 1.14
N THR A 90 24.49 6.71 2.06
CA THR A 90 23.39 6.19 2.90
C THR A 90 22.65 7.29 3.65
N GLN A 91 23.35 8.27 4.23
CA GLN A 91 22.71 9.34 5.00
C GLN A 91 21.93 10.30 4.10
N LYS A 92 22.46 10.63 2.93
CA LYS A 92 21.74 11.46 1.94
C LYS A 92 20.52 10.72 1.39
N ARG A 93 20.64 9.42 1.10
CA ARG A 93 19.51 8.58 0.70
C ARG A 93 18.40 8.60 1.78
N SER A 94 18.76 8.42 3.04
CA SER A 94 17.81 8.48 4.16
C SER A 94 17.08 9.83 4.22
N ASN A 95 17.81 10.93 4.00
CA ASN A 95 17.21 12.27 3.98
C ASN A 95 16.26 12.47 2.80
N LEU A 96 16.60 11.95 1.61
CA LEU A 96 15.73 11.99 0.43
C LEU A 96 14.46 11.15 0.65
N LEU A 97 14.56 9.95 1.23
CA LEU A 97 13.40 9.12 1.57
C LEU A 97 12.47 9.81 2.56
N LYS A 98 13.03 10.45 3.60
CA LYS A 98 12.24 11.25 4.55
C LYS A 98 11.54 12.43 3.87
N LYS A 99 12.24 13.09 2.92
CA LYS A 99 11.63 14.18 2.14
C LYS A 99 10.49 13.65 1.28
N ALA A 100 10.69 12.53 0.57
CA ALA A 100 9.67 11.91 -0.25
C ALA A 100 8.41 11.56 0.56
N GLN A 101 8.56 10.90 1.72
CA GLN A 101 7.45 10.57 2.61
C GLN A 101 6.68 11.80 3.08
N ARG A 102 7.39 12.90 3.38
CA ARG A 102 6.76 14.15 3.80
C ARG A 102 5.89 14.74 2.70
N ILE A 103 6.41 14.81 1.46
CA ILE A 103 5.66 15.34 0.32
C ILE A 103 4.36 14.54 0.11
N ILE A 104 4.42 13.20 0.08
CA ILE A 104 3.22 12.36 -0.07
C ILE A 104 2.20 12.64 1.04
N SER A 105 2.68 12.80 2.27
CA SER A 105 1.82 13.05 3.42
C SER A 105 1.18 14.44 3.39
N GLU A 106 1.93 15.47 2.99
CA GLU A 106 1.47 16.86 2.91
C GLU A 106 0.54 17.10 1.72
N ASP A 107 0.72 16.33 0.64
CA ASP A 107 -0.14 16.36 -0.55
C ASP A 107 -1.40 15.48 -0.41
N TYR A 108 -1.56 14.77 0.71
CA TYR A 108 -2.73 13.91 0.99
C TYR A 108 -3.04 12.90 -0.12
N VAL A 109 -2.00 12.35 -0.76
CA VAL A 109 -2.16 11.44 -1.90
C VAL A 109 -2.92 10.18 -1.48
N ASN A 110 -2.61 9.63 -0.30
CA ASN A 110 -3.25 8.46 0.28
C ASN A 110 -3.62 8.68 1.75
N GLY A 111 -4.73 8.12 2.16
CA GLY A 111 -5.05 7.90 3.58
C GLY A 111 -4.45 6.57 4.04
N TYR A 112 -3.37 6.60 4.81
CA TYR A 112 -2.77 5.40 5.40
C TYR A 112 -3.62 4.91 6.56
N LEU A 113 -4.14 3.70 6.47
CA LEU A 113 -5.10 3.17 7.43
C LEU A 113 -4.43 2.30 8.50
N PHE A 114 -3.73 1.25 8.09
CA PHE A 114 -3.04 0.30 8.96
C PHE A 114 -2.12 -0.63 8.17
N GLU A 115 -1.20 -1.26 8.87
CA GLU A 115 -0.45 -2.41 8.37
C GLU A 115 -1.21 -3.69 8.72
N LEU A 116 -1.49 -4.52 7.71
CA LEU A 116 -2.23 -5.76 7.91
C LEU A 116 -1.29 -6.83 8.50
N ALA A 117 -1.62 -7.30 9.71
CA ALA A 117 -0.89 -8.40 10.32
C ALA A 117 -1.15 -9.71 9.57
N PHE A 118 -0.09 -10.46 9.26
CA PHE A 118 -0.14 -11.81 8.70
C PHE A 118 0.28 -12.83 9.75
N PRO A 119 -0.64 -13.32 10.59
CA PRO A 119 -0.30 -14.33 11.58
C PRO A 119 0.01 -15.64 10.87
N THR A 120 1.14 -16.25 11.24
CA THR A 120 1.51 -17.61 10.82
C THR A 120 1.13 -18.58 11.92
N VAL A 121 0.45 -19.66 11.55
CA VAL A 121 0.13 -20.76 12.46
C VAL A 121 0.90 -22.00 12.00
N ALA A 122 1.68 -22.57 12.90
CA ALA A 122 2.46 -23.76 12.63
C ALA A 122 2.40 -24.75 13.81
N ASN A 123 2.79 -26.00 13.57
CA ASN A 123 2.98 -26.97 14.64
C ASN A 123 4.09 -26.49 15.58
N ALA A 124 3.90 -26.64 16.89
CA ALA A 124 4.87 -26.19 17.91
C ALA A 124 6.26 -26.81 17.76
N LYS A 125 6.38 -27.94 17.05
CA LYS A 125 7.65 -28.60 16.73
C LYS A 125 8.32 -28.08 15.45
N ILE A 126 7.77 -27.07 14.78
CA ILE A 126 8.39 -26.43 13.62
C ILE A 126 9.13 -25.18 14.07
N THR A 127 10.37 -25.04 13.62
CA THR A 127 11.22 -23.85 13.84
C THR A 127 11.78 -23.33 12.53
N GLY A 128 12.35 -22.12 12.53
CA GLY A 128 12.95 -21.51 11.35
C GLY A 128 11.98 -20.75 10.44
N LEU A 129 10.73 -20.59 10.88
CA LEU A 129 9.80 -19.70 10.18
C LEU A 129 10.19 -18.23 10.40
N TRP A 130 10.01 -17.40 9.39
CA TRP A 130 10.24 -15.96 9.53
C TRP A 130 9.21 -15.34 10.50
N GLU A 131 9.70 -14.59 11.45
CA GLU A 131 8.85 -13.80 12.36
C GLU A 131 8.36 -12.51 11.71
N ASN A 132 9.23 -11.88 10.88
CA ASN A 132 8.95 -10.62 10.20
C ASN A 132 9.35 -10.74 8.73
N ALA A 133 8.50 -11.36 7.93
CA ALA A 133 8.75 -11.53 6.51
C ALA A 133 8.74 -10.16 5.80
N PRO A 134 9.82 -9.78 5.09
CA PRO A 134 9.89 -8.50 4.37
C PRO A 134 9.04 -8.49 3.09
N THR A 135 8.57 -9.63 2.67
CA THR A 135 7.73 -9.84 1.48
C THR A 135 6.70 -10.93 1.76
N GLN A 136 5.77 -11.13 0.85
CA GLN A 136 4.82 -12.26 0.90
C GLN A 136 5.45 -13.60 0.47
N ALA A 137 6.70 -13.61 0.06
CA ALA A 137 7.42 -14.84 -0.26
C ALA A 137 7.65 -15.66 1.02
N THR A 138 7.51 -16.97 0.91
CA THR A 138 7.77 -17.90 2.02
C THR A 138 9.12 -18.57 1.77
N ASP A 139 10.12 -18.20 2.56
CA ASP A 139 11.40 -18.90 2.58
C ASP A 139 11.32 -20.02 3.62
N LEU A 140 11.53 -21.25 3.16
CA LEU A 140 11.49 -22.44 3.99
C LEU A 140 12.88 -23.08 4.21
N THR A 141 13.96 -22.37 3.82
CA THR A 141 15.33 -22.89 3.84
C THR A 141 15.76 -23.35 5.22
N ASP A 142 15.38 -22.61 6.27
CA ASP A 142 15.76 -22.89 7.66
C ASP A 142 14.67 -23.63 8.44
N VAL A 143 13.56 -23.98 7.79
CA VAL A 143 12.43 -24.63 8.45
C VAL A 143 12.74 -26.10 8.72
N LYS A 144 12.59 -26.51 9.96
CA LYS A 144 12.85 -27.91 10.41
C LYS A 144 11.94 -28.32 11.56
N TRP A 145 11.82 -29.62 11.71
CA TRP A 145 11.21 -30.20 12.89
C TRP A 145 12.20 -30.21 14.06
N THR A 146 11.70 -29.93 15.23
CA THR A 146 12.39 -30.21 16.51
C THR A 146 11.91 -31.53 17.08
N ASP A 147 12.79 -32.26 17.71
CA ASP A 147 12.49 -33.54 18.40
C ASP A 147 11.49 -33.34 19.56
#